data_9258e5d3971257e981499f5b90047e1c
#
_entry.id   9258e5d3971257e981499f5b90047e1c
#
_cell.length_a   1.000
_cell.length_b   1.000
_cell.length_c   1.000
_cell.angle_alpha   90.00
_cell.angle_beta   90.00
_cell.angle_gamma   90.00
#
_symmetry.space_group_name_H-M   'P 1'
#
loop_
_entity.id
_entity.type
_entity.pdbx_description
1 polymer ?
#
loop_
_entity_poly.entity_id
_entity_poly.type
_entity_poly.pdbx_seq_one_letter_code
_entity_poly.pdbx_strand_id
1 'polypeptide(L)'
;SNMNVNEVIAYRGHVLSGGSLLDANKVLHPNDDVNKSQSSNDTFPTAMHIAAYLQTVRTTVPGIRLLRDALAAKADAFKNVVKTGRTHFMDATPLTLGQEFSGYVQQLDNGIRAIDNALEMVAELALGGTAVGTGLNTPKGYDVAVAANIAELTGMPFKTAPNKFEALAAHDAMVELSGAFKRVAVSLMKIGNDVRMLSSGPRSGIGEIIIPDNEPGSSIMPGKVNPTQPEALTMVAAQVIGNDVAVSLGGATGHFELNVFKPLIAANVLQSARLIGDACVSFTDKCAAGIEPNYPIIQRHLENSLMLVTALNTHIGYDKAAKIAKTAQRLRRRPKLMPLLMQLTAFGPGVVTKTTQNPANMIQP
;
A
#
# COMPACT_ATOMS: atom_id res chain seq x y z
N SER A 1 1.38 29.72 11.99
CA SER A 1 2.63 28.90 12.10
C SER A 1 3.83 29.61 11.48
N ASN A 2 3.73 30.17 10.26
CA ASN A 2 4.87 30.82 9.60
C ASN A 2 5.49 31.92 10.48
N MET A 3 4.70 32.89 10.95
CA MET A 3 5.22 33.97 11.80
C MET A 3 5.79 33.48 13.12
N ASN A 4 5.20 32.49 13.75
CA ASN A 4 5.77 31.87 14.96
C ASN A 4 7.15 31.27 14.72
N VAL A 5 7.34 30.57 13.57
CA VAL A 5 8.65 30.03 13.19
C VAL A 5 9.65 31.17 12.91
N ASN A 6 9.22 32.23 12.22
CA ASN A 6 10.08 33.39 11.95
C ASN A 6 10.51 34.13 13.24
N GLU A 7 9.63 34.25 14.23
CA GLU A 7 9.97 34.77 15.57
C GLU A 7 11.01 33.90 16.27
N VAL A 8 10.81 32.59 16.25
CA VAL A 8 11.77 31.64 16.84
C VAL A 8 13.14 31.75 16.18
N ILE A 9 13.18 31.83 14.84
CA ILE A 9 14.44 31.99 14.06
C ILE A 9 15.11 33.32 14.41
N ALA A 10 14.38 34.43 14.40
CA ALA A 10 14.90 35.76 14.74
C ALA A 10 15.48 35.81 16.15
N TYR A 11 14.74 35.27 17.11
CA TYR A 11 15.18 35.27 18.51
C TYR A 11 16.34 34.32 18.77
N ARG A 12 16.36 33.16 18.12
CA ARG A 12 17.49 32.25 18.17
C ARG A 12 18.76 32.89 17.57
N GLY A 13 18.63 33.56 16.43
CA GLY A 13 19.72 34.31 15.80
C GLY A 13 20.27 35.39 16.74
N HIS A 14 19.41 36.14 17.44
CA HIS A 14 19.80 37.12 18.43
C HIS A 14 20.62 36.50 19.58
N VAL A 15 20.14 35.39 20.15
CA VAL A 15 20.86 34.67 21.21
C VAL A 15 22.22 34.14 20.76
N LEU A 16 22.30 33.62 19.53
CA LEU A 16 23.57 33.16 18.94
C LEU A 16 24.57 34.30 18.71
N SER A 17 24.06 35.54 18.54
CA SER A 17 24.88 36.75 18.44
C SER A 17 25.31 37.33 19.81
N GLY A 18 25.02 36.61 20.91
CA GLY A 18 25.38 37.05 22.26
C GLY A 18 24.32 37.88 22.99
N GLY A 19 23.16 38.07 22.40
CA GLY A 19 22.02 38.79 23.01
C GLY A 19 21.17 37.92 23.94
N SER A 20 20.28 38.56 24.67
CA SER A 20 19.29 37.90 25.58
C SER A 20 17.87 37.94 24.99
N LEU A 21 17.07 36.93 25.27
CA LEU A 21 15.65 36.93 24.94
C LEU A 21 14.90 38.10 25.56
N LEU A 22 15.41 38.67 26.66
CA LEU A 22 14.83 39.81 27.38
C LEU A 22 15.19 41.17 26.79
N ASP A 23 16.15 41.22 25.84
CA ASP A 23 16.55 42.48 25.20
C ASP A 23 15.38 43.10 24.44
N ALA A 24 15.17 44.39 24.61
CA ALA A 24 14.09 45.14 23.95
C ALA A 24 14.27 45.12 22.39
N ASN A 25 15.52 45.28 21.96
CA ASN A 25 15.88 45.29 20.54
C ASN A 25 16.57 43.99 20.13
N LYS A 26 16.10 43.35 19.10
CA LYS A 26 16.71 42.14 18.52
C LYS A 26 17.57 42.47 17.31
N VAL A 27 18.60 41.67 17.06
CA VAL A 27 19.51 41.85 15.89
C VAL A 27 18.76 41.57 14.58
N LEU A 28 17.76 40.65 14.62
CA LEU A 28 16.94 40.29 13.49
C LEU A 28 15.48 40.58 13.77
N HIS A 29 14.76 41.15 12.81
CA HIS A 29 13.33 41.37 12.88
C HIS A 29 12.57 40.21 12.21
N PRO A 30 11.57 39.61 12.85
CA PRO A 30 10.85 38.44 12.30
C PRO A 30 10.23 38.69 10.92
N ASN A 31 9.65 39.89 10.70
CA ASN A 31 8.99 40.21 9.43
C ASN A 31 9.99 40.74 8.37
N ASP A 32 10.90 41.64 8.76
CA ASP A 32 11.69 42.37 7.79
C ASP A 32 12.95 41.60 7.35
N ASP A 33 13.51 40.79 8.24
CA ASP A 33 14.72 39.99 7.97
C ASP A 33 14.43 38.53 7.68
N VAL A 34 13.57 37.86 8.46
CA VAL A 34 13.34 36.41 8.34
C VAL A 34 12.21 36.11 7.35
N ASN A 35 11.07 36.83 7.42
CA ASN A 35 9.92 36.63 6.53
C ASN A 35 10.09 37.33 5.17
N LYS A 36 11.27 37.74 4.80
CA LYS A 36 11.55 38.50 3.59
C LYS A 36 11.16 37.74 2.34
N SER A 37 10.34 38.36 1.48
CA SER A 37 9.86 37.79 0.21
C SER A 37 8.94 36.54 0.37
N GLN A 38 8.28 36.41 1.50
CA GLN A 38 7.43 35.27 1.84
C GLN A 38 6.05 35.68 2.34
N SER A 39 5.11 34.75 2.29
CA SER A 39 3.82 34.78 2.98
C SER A 39 3.57 33.44 3.64
N SER A 40 2.71 33.39 4.67
CA SER A 40 2.18 32.12 5.18
C SER A 40 1.45 31.32 4.09
N ASN A 41 0.94 32.02 3.09
CA ASN A 41 0.13 31.44 2.02
C ASN A 41 0.94 30.59 1.05
N ASP A 42 2.20 30.93 0.81
CA ASP A 42 3.10 30.15 -0.04
C ASP A 42 4.09 29.27 0.75
N THR A 43 4.51 29.68 1.96
CA THR A 43 5.44 28.89 2.78
C THR A 43 4.80 27.64 3.36
N PHE A 44 3.54 27.70 3.83
CA PHE A 44 2.89 26.54 4.43
C PHE A 44 2.67 25.41 3.40
N PRO A 45 2.09 25.64 2.21
CA PRO A 45 1.96 24.58 1.21
C PRO A 45 3.32 24.07 0.73
N THR A 46 4.35 24.91 0.64
CA THR A 46 5.70 24.46 0.33
C THR A 46 6.23 23.48 1.39
N ALA A 47 6.11 23.83 2.67
CA ALA A 47 6.51 22.95 3.78
C ALA A 47 5.69 21.64 3.79
N MET A 48 4.42 21.72 3.48
CA MET A 48 3.51 20.55 3.37
C MET A 48 3.97 19.61 2.27
N HIS A 49 4.30 20.13 1.08
CA HIS A 49 4.82 19.34 -0.05
C HIS A 49 6.16 18.69 0.28
N ILE A 50 7.11 19.46 0.86
CA ILE A 50 8.42 18.92 1.27
C ILE A 50 8.25 17.80 2.28
N ALA A 51 7.44 18.01 3.31
CA ALA A 51 7.20 17.01 4.36
C ALA A 51 6.56 15.74 3.78
N ALA A 52 5.53 15.87 2.94
CA ALA A 52 4.85 14.75 2.30
C ALA A 52 5.79 13.98 1.37
N TYR A 53 6.56 14.67 0.56
CA TYR A 53 7.55 14.05 -0.33
C TYR A 53 8.58 13.25 0.46
N LEU A 54 9.23 13.88 1.44
CA LEU A 54 10.27 13.25 2.25
C LEU A 54 9.75 12.06 3.05
N GLN A 55 8.58 12.18 3.67
CA GLN A 55 7.95 11.08 4.41
C GLN A 55 7.63 9.91 3.49
N THR A 56 7.14 10.18 2.28
CA THR A 56 6.81 9.16 1.28
C THR A 56 8.04 8.39 0.83
N VAL A 57 9.11 9.08 0.42
CA VAL A 57 10.31 8.43 -0.11
C VAL A 57 11.19 7.79 0.96
N ARG A 58 11.15 8.29 2.20
CA ARG A 58 11.99 7.78 3.30
C ARG A 58 11.33 6.71 4.16
N THR A 59 10.00 6.65 4.20
CA THR A 59 9.26 5.72 5.07
C THR A 59 8.26 4.88 4.30
N THR A 60 7.37 5.52 3.53
CA THR A 60 6.22 4.82 2.91
C THR A 60 6.68 3.85 1.83
N VAL A 61 7.38 4.34 0.82
CA VAL A 61 7.86 3.51 -0.32
C VAL A 61 8.82 2.42 0.13
N PRO A 62 9.82 2.67 1.00
CA PRO A 62 10.67 1.61 1.54
C PRO A 62 9.89 0.51 2.28
N GLY A 63 8.92 0.87 3.11
CA GLY A 63 8.08 -0.10 3.81
C GLY A 63 7.26 -0.97 2.83
N ILE A 64 6.62 -0.36 1.84
CA ILE A 64 5.87 -1.10 0.81
C ILE A 64 6.80 -2.03 0.01
N ARG A 65 8.00 -1.58 -0.36
CA ARG A 65 8.99 -2.39 -1.08
C ARG A 65 9.44 -3.58 -0.25
N LEU A 66 9.70 -3.39 1.04
CA LEU A 66 10.07 -4.47 1.95
C LEU A 66 9.00 -5.57 1.97
N LEU A 67 7.73 -5.19 2.11
CA LEU A 67 6.61 -6.13 2.06
C LEU A 67 6.49 -6.81 0.70
N ARG A 68 6.57 -6.04 -0.39
CA ARG A 68 6.54 -6.56 -1.76
C ARG A 68 7.62 -7.62 -2.00
N ASP A 69 8.85 -7.35 -1.56
CA ASP A 69 9.98 -8.26 -1.74
C ASP A 69 9.83 -9.54 -0.90
N ALA A 70 9.33 -9.44 0.33
CA ALA A 70 9.01 -10.60 1.16
C ALA A 70 7.94 -11.48 0.51
N LEU A 71 6.86 -10.89 -0.01
CA LEU A 71 5.81 -11.63 -0.71
C LEU A 71 6.29 -12.22 -2.04
N ALA A 72 7.21 -11.53 -2.75
CA ALA A 72 7.84 -12.06 -3.97
C ALA A 72 8.69 -13.31 -3.67
N ALA A 73 9.46 -13.29 -2.59
CA ALA A 73 10.21 -14.45 -2.13
C ALA A 73 9.29 -15.63 -1.79
N LYS A 74 8.12 -15.38 -1.16
CA LYS A 74 7.10 -16.39 -0.89
C LYS A 74 6.45 -16.89 -2.18
N ALA A 75 6.17 -16.03 -3.15
CA ALA A 75 5.63 -16.43 -4.45
C ALA A 75 6.57 -17.40 -5.18
N ASP A 76 7.87 -17.15 -5.16
CA ASP A 76 8.86 -18.07 -5.75
C ASP A 76 8.97 -19.38 -4.96
N ALA A 77 9.07 -19.31 -3.62
CA ALA A 77 9.16 -20.49 -2.76
C ALA A 77 7.95 -21.42 -2.91
N PHE A 78 6.76 -20.87 -3.14
CA PHE A 78 5.49 -21.60 -3.20
C PHE A 78 5.01 -21.86 -4.64
N LYS A 79 5.83 -21.64 -5.65
CA LYS A 79 5.47 -21.78 -7.06
C LYS A 79 4.99 -23.17 -7.47
N ASN A 80 5.37 -24.20 -6.71
CA ASN A 80 4.98 -25.60 -6.94
C ASN A 80 3.95 -26.13 -5.94
N VAL A 81 3.43 -25.29 -5.03
CA VAL A 81 2.45 -25.68 -4.02
C VAL A 81 1.05 -25.53 -4.60
N VAL A 82 0.53 -26.60 -5.18
CA VAL A 82 -0.81 -26.63 -5.79
C VAL A 82 -1.88 -26.66 -4.72
N LYS A 83 -2.87 -25.79 -4.81
CA LYS A 83 -3.99 -25.65 -3.88
C LYS A 83 -5.31 -25.45 -4.60
N THR A 84 -6.42 -25.60 -3.89
CA THR A 84 -7.75 -25.24 -4.37
C THR A 84 -7.86 -23.73 -4.51
N GLY A 85 -8.23 -23.24 -5.71
CA GLY A 85 -8.63 -21.85 -5.90
C GLY A 85 -10.01 -21.57 -5.28
N ARG A 86 -10.29 -20.32 -4.98
CA ARG A 86 -11.60 -19.89 -4.44
C ARG A 86 -12.08 -18.62 -5.12
N THR A 87 -13.33 -18.67 -5.59
CA THR A 87 -14.07 -17.51 -6.06
C THR A 87 -15.44 -17.51 -5.36
N HIS A 88 -15.95 -16.35 -4.92
CA HIS A 88 -17.16 -16.25 -4.12
C HIS A 88 -17.12 -17.10 -2.82
N PHE A 89 -15.93 -17.36 -2.26
CA PHE A 89 -15.67 -18.34 -1.19
C PHE A 89 -16.03 -19.79 -1.54
N MET A 90 -16.34 -20.09 -2.79
CA MET A 90 -16.60 -21.45 -3.28
C MET A 90 -15.36 -22.02 -3.93
N ASP A 91 -15.27 -23.36 -3.91
CA ASP A 91 -14.18 -24.08 -4.59
C ASP A 91 -14.14 -23.72 -6.07
N ALA A 92 -12.96 -23.42 -6.56
CA ALA A 92 -12.68 -23.13 -7.95
C ALA A 92 -11.55 -24.01 -8.49
N THR A 93 -11.13 -23.77 -9.71
CA THR A 93 -10.01 -24.50 -10.34
C THR A 93 -8.72 -24.31 -9.55
N PRO A 94 -7.84 -25.30 -9.52
CA PRO A 94 -6.56 -25.22 -8.86
C PRO A 94 -5.67 -24.12 -9.41
N LEU A 95 -4.83 -23.59 -8.52
CA LEU A 95 -3.69 -22.71 -8.82
C LEU A 95 -2.56 -23.07 -7.87
N THR A 96 -1.39 -22.45 -8.03
CA THR A 96 -0.36 -22.58 -7.01
C THR A 96 -0.47 -21.46 -5.96
N LEU A 97 -0.05 -21.73 -4.74
CA LEU A 97 0.03 -20.71 -3.68
C LEU A 97 0.99 -19.57 -4.11
N GLY A 98 2.05 -19.91 -4.88
CA GLY A 98 2.93 -18.91 -5.46
C GLY A 98 2.23 -17.98 -6.45
N GLN A 99 1.32 -18.51 -7.29
CA GLN A 99 0.50 -17.68 -8.19
C GLN A 99 -0.43 -16.73 -7.41
N GLU A 100 -1.04 -17.20 -6.32
CA GLU A 100 -1.86 -16.38 -5.44
C GLU A 100 -1.05 -15.22 -4.83
N PHE A 101 0.14 -15.51 -4.30
CA PHE A 101 1.04 -14.50 -3.73
C PHE A 101 1.59 -13.52 -4.80
N SER A 102 1.82 -13.98 -6.03
CA SER A 102 2.26 -13.10 -7.12
C SER A 102 1.25 -12.00 -7.43
N GLY A 103 -0.04 -12.25 -7.22
CA GLY A 103 -1.09 -11.23 -7.33
C GLY A 103 -0.91 -10.11 -6.30
N TYR A 104 -0.52 -10.44 -5.06
CA TYR A 104 -0.25 -9.45 -4.02
C TYR A 104 0.98 -8.60 -4.36
N VAL A 105 2.05 -9.22 -4.87
CA VAL A 105 3.25 -8.53 -5.37
C VAL A 105 2.87 -7.50 -6.43
N GLN A 106 2.09 -7.91 -7.43
CA GLN A 106 1.67 -7.02 -8.52
C GLN A 106 0.81 -5.84 -8.02
N GLN A 107 -0.04 -6.06 -7.00
CA GLN A 107 -0.83 -4.98 -6.40
C GLN A 107 0.08 -3.92 -5.75
N LEU A 108 1.13 -4.35 -5.04
CA LEU A 108 2.08 -3.43 -4.39
C LEU A 108 2.95 -2.70 -5.41
N ASP A 109 3.43 -3.37 -6.46
CA ASP A 109 4.16 -2.72 -7.56
C ASP A 109 3.31 -1.65 -8.26
N ASN A 110 2.04 -1.95 -8.52
CA ASN A 110 1.10 -0.98 -9.06
C ASN A 110 0.84 0.20 -8.09
N GLY A 111 0.85 -0.07 -6.79
CA GLY A 111 0.73 0.95 -5.75
C GLY A 111 1.92 1.90 -5.71
N ILE A 112 3.15 1.36 -5.75
CA ILE A 112 4.40 2.14 -5.80
C ILE A 112 4.39 3.04 -7.03
N ARG A 113 4.06 2.50 -8.21
CA ARG A 113 3.98 3.29 -9.44
C ARG A 113 2.97 4.45 -9.35
N ALA A 114 1.83 4.24 -8.68
CA ALA A 114 0.86 5.32 -8.47
C ALA A 114 1.39 6.41 -7.55
N ILE A 115 2.15 6.04 -6.51
CA ILE A 115 2.83 6.99 -5.62
C ILE A 115 3.90 7.76 -6.39
N ASP A 116 4.74 7.08 -7.16
CA ASP A 116 5.81 7.70 -7.95
C ASP A 116 5.24 8.76 -8.92
N ASN A 117 4.13 8.45 -9.60
CA ASN A 117 3.44 9.40 -10.47
C ASN A 117 2.93 10.64 -9.70
N ALA A 118 2.32 10.44 -8.54
CA ALA A 118 1.81 11.54 -7.72
C ALA A 118 2.94 12.45 -7.19
N LEU A 119 4.12 11.88 -6.90
CA LEU A 119 5.27 12.63 -6.40
C LEU A 119 5.80 13.66 -7.41
N GLU A 120 5.56 13.50 -8.71
CA GLU A 120 5.96 14.47 -9.73
C GLU A 120 5.32 15.84 -9.47
N MET A 121 4.02 15.85 -9.12
CA MET A 121 3.29 17.09 -8.81
C MET A 121 3.57 17.58 -7.38
N VAL A 122 3.78 16.67 -6.42
CA VAL A 122 4.19 17.04 -5.05
C VAL A 122 5.56 17.75 -5.04
N ALA A 123 6.43 17.49 -6.02
CA ALA A 123 7.71 18.17 -6.15
C ALA A 123 7.59 19.66 -6.58
N GLU A 124 6.40 20.12 -6.98
CA GLU A 124 6.15 21.49 -7.41
C GLU A 124 5.82 22.39 -6.21
N LEU A 125 6.63 23.46 -6.00
CA LEU A 125 6.57 24.28 -4.80
C LEU A 125 5.87 25.61 -5.04
N ALA A 126 4.97 25.97 -4.12
CA ALA A 126 4.23 27.23 -4.15
C ALA A 126 5.08 28.46 -3.82
N LEU A 127 6.23 28.28 -3.17
CA LEU A 127 7.07 29.38 -2.66
C LEU A 127 7.47 30.33 -3.79
N GLY A 128 7.38 31.64 -3.51
CA GLY A 128 7.53 32.71 -4.49
C GLY A 128 6.20 33.27 -5.00
N GLY A 129 5.06 32.61 -4.70
CA GLY A 129 3.73 33.16 -5.01
C GLY A 129 3.29 34.28 -4.08
N THR A 130 3.89 34.35 -2.89
CA THR A 130 3.57 35.28 -1.80
C THR A 130 2.11 35.22 -1.36
N ALA A 131 1.41 36.34 -1.29
CA ALA A 131 0.06 36.42 -0.69
C ALA A 131 -1.02 35.72 -1.54
N VAL A 132 -1.01 35.90 -2.86
CA VAL A 132 -2.09 35.48 -3.77
C VAL A 132 -1.61 34.81 -5.06
N GLY A 133 -0.31 34.58 -5.21
CA GLY A 133 0.27 33.95 -6.42
C GLY A 133 1.01 34.91 -7.36
N THR A 134 0.95 36.22 -7.14
CA THR A 134 1.56 37.25 -8.02
C THR A 134 3.07 37.42 -7.80
N GLY A 135 3.62 36.92 -6.71
CA GLY A 135 5.02 37.14 -6.34
C GLY A 135 5.33 38.60 -5.93
N LEU A 136 4.33 39.34 -5.44
CA LEU A 136 4.50 40.73 -5.02
C LEU A 136 5.63 40.84 -3.98
N ASN A 137 6.53 41.84 -4.21
CA ASN A 137 7.69 42.13 -3.35
C ASN A 137 8.80 41.07 -3.37
N THR A 138 8.79 40.12 -4.31
CA THR A 138 9.93 39.22 -4.51
C THR A 138 10.93 39.73 -5.51
N PRO A 139 12.23 39.45 -5.36
CA PRO A 139 13.21 39.66 -6.43
C PRO A 139 12.88 38.77 -7.65
N LYS A 140 13.22 39.26 -8.84
CA LYS A 140 13.04 38.44 -10.06
C LYS A 140 13.80 37.12 -9.98
N GLY A 141 13.12 36.01 -10.24
CA GLY A 141 13.69 34.66 -10.22
C GLY A 141 13.81 34.06 -8.83
N TYR A 142 13.28 34.71 -7.79
CA TYR A 142 13.28 34.22 -6.42
C TYR A 142 12.65 32.81 -6.31
N ASP A 143 11.52 32.59 -6.94
CA ASP A 143 10.77 31.33 -6.91
C ASP A 143 11.58 30.14 -7.48
N VAL A 144 12.32 30.37 -8.57
CA VAL A 144 13.21 29.36 -9.17
C VAL A 144 14.41 29.10 -8.27
N ALA A 145 15.06 30.17 -7.79
CA ALA A 145 16.26 30.03 -6.97
C ALA A 145 15.99 29.36 -5.64
N VAL A 146 14.88 29.70 -4.96
CA VAL A 146 14.55 29.09 -3.67
C VAL A 146 14.16 27.62 -3.83
N ALA A 147 13.44 27.25 -4.88
CA ALA A 147 13.13 25.84 -5.16
C ALA A 147 14.39 25.03 -5.46
N ALA A 148 15.36 25.58 -6.21
CA ALA A 148 16.64 24.95 -6.46
C ALA A 148 17.46 24.73 -5.17
N ASN A 149 17.50 25.73 -4.28
CA ASN A 149 18.17 25.60 -2.98
C ASN A 149 17.50 24.54 -2.10
N ILE A 150 16.16 24.46 -2.11
CA ILE A 150 15.43 23.41 -1.39
C ILE A 150 15.76 22.01 -1.98
N ALA A 151 15.85 21.90 -3.29
CA ALA A 151 16.24 20.66 -3.97
C ALA A 151 17.67 20.23 -3.56
N GLU A 152 18.63 21.14 -3.53
CA GLU A 152 20.00 20.89 -3.09
C GLU A 152 20.04 20.44 -1.61
N LEU A 153 19.39 21.19 -0.73
CA LEU A 153 19.37 20.90 0.72
C LEU A 153 18.71 19.55 1.08
N THR A 154 17.71 19.14 0.32
CA THR A 154 16.95 17.93 0.57
C THR A 154 17.46 16.71 -0.20
N GLY A 155 18.21 16.93 -1.29
CA GLY A 155 18.57 15.91 -2.25
C GLY A 155 17.39 15.39 -3.07
N MET A 156 16.28 16.16 -3.15
CA MET A 156 15.04 15.77 -3.83
C MET A 156 14.73 16.70 -5.01
N PRO A 157 13.99 16.25 -6.04
CA PRO A 157 13.83 16.98 -7.31
C PRO A 157 12.78 18.11 -7.22
N PHE A 158 12.84 18.91 -6.17
CA PHE A 158 11.91 20.03 -6.02
C PHE A 158 12.15 21.09 -7.07
N LYS A 159 11.06 21.65 -7.57
CA LYS A 159 11.02 22.71 -8.59
C LYS A 159 9.94 23.73 -8.28
N THR A 160 10.04 24.91 -8.87
CA THR A 160 9.00 25.93 -8.75
C THR A 160 7.73 25.47 -9.45
N ALA A 161 6.55 25.65 -8.82
CA ALA A 161 5.27 25.34 -9.44
C ALA A 161 5.05 26.21 -10.69
N PRO A 162 4.54 25.66 -11.79
CA PRO A 162 4.34 26.38 -13.04
C PRO A 162 3.24 27.46 -12.91
N ASN A 163 2.31 27.28 -11.98
CA ASN A 163 1.24 28.23 -11.68
C ASN A 163 1.11 28.44 -10.18
N LYS A 164 1.47 29.62 -9.70
CA LYS A 164 1.44 29.95 -8.27
C LYS A 164 0.02 30.16 -7.73
N PHE A 165 -0.93 30.52 -8.58
CA PHE A 165 -2.33 30.70 -8.18
C PHE A 165 -2.96 29.34 -7.82
N GLU A 166 -2.75 28.33 -8.65
CA GLU A 166 -3.17 26.96 -8.37
C GLU A 166 -2.46 26.43 -7.11
N ALA A 167 -1.14 26.56 -7.03
CA ALA A 167 -0.32 26.02 -5.94
C ALA A 167 -0.68 26.60 -4.54
N LEU A 168 -1.26 27.79 -4.46
CA LEU A 168 -1.75 28.39 -3.22
C LEU A 168 -3.19 27.98 -2.87
N ALA A 169 -4.04 27.78 -3.89
CA ALA A 169 -5.49 27.71 -3.73
C ALA A 169 -6.09 26.30 -3.89
N ALA A 170 -5.42 25.35 -4.51
CA ALA A 170 -6.01 24.05 -4.84
C ALA A 170 -5.48 22.90 -3.97
N HIS A 171 -4.21 22.57 -4.01
CA HIS A 171 -3.56 21.40 -3.37
C HIS A 171 -3.90 20.05 -4.01
N ASP A 172 -4.18 20.03 -5.31
CA ASP A 172 -4.52 18.82 -6.08
C ASP A 172 -3.43 17.77 -6.00
N ALA A 173 -2.15 18.15 -5.97
CA ALA A 173 -1.02 17.26 -5.77
C ALA A 173 -1.11 16.44 -4.47
N MET A 174 -1.60 17.05 -3.39
CA MET A 174 -1.79 16.36 -2.10
C MET A 174 -3.01 15.43 -2.15
N VAL A 175 -4.06 15.80 -2.87
CA VAL A 175 -5.24 14.96 -3.08
C VAL A 175 -4.88 13.73 -3.91
N GLU A 176 -4.07 13.90 -4.97
CA GLU A 176 -3.60 12.78 -5.80
C GLU A 176 -2.71 11.83 -5.00
N LEU A 177 -1.76 12.34 -4.23
CA LEU A 177 -0.91 11.51 -3.35
C LEU A 177 -1.74 10.74 -2.33
N SER A 178 -2.74 11.38 -1.73
CA SER A 178 -3.69 10.72 -0.82
C SER A 178 -4.47 9.62 -1.53
N GLY A 179 -4.93 9.85 -2.76
CA GLY A 179 -5.59 8.85 -3.61
C GLY A 179 -4.67 7.65 -3.92
N ALA A 180 -3.39 7.91 -4.15
CA ALA A 180 -2.39 6.84 -4.34
C ALA A 180 -2.19 6.02 -3.05
N PHE A 181 -2.16 6.66 -1.88
CA PHE A 181 -2.12 5.97 -0.59
C PHE A 181 -3.38 5.15 -0.34
N LYS A 182 -4.57 5.68 -0.64
CA LYS A 182 -5.82 4.91 -0.58
C LYS A 182 -5.78 3.67 -1.46
N ARG A 183 -5.25 3.76 -2.69
CA ARG A 183 -5.07 2.60 -3.56
C ARG A 183 -4.19 1.53 -2.91
N VAL A 184 -3.06 1.91 -2.31
CA VAL A 184 -2.21 0.99 -1.54
C VAL A 184 -2.98 0.38 -0.37
N ALA A 185 -3.71 1.20 0.39
CA ALA A 185 -4.53 0.73 1.51
C ALA A 185 -5.57 -0.32 1.10
N VAL A 186 -6.23 -0.14 -0.05
CA VAL A 186 -7.16 -1.15 -0.62
C VAL A 186 -6.44 -2.47 -0.91
N SER A 187 -5.22 -2.41 -1.45
CA SER A 187 -4.40 -3.61 -1.67
C SER A 187 -3.98 -4.28 -0.35
N LEU A 188 -3.54 -3.50 0.63
CA LEU A 188 -3.17 -4.00 1.96
C LEU A 188 -4.36 -4.62 2.70
N MET A 189 -5.56 -4.05 2.56
CA MET A 189 -6.81 -4.62 3.10
C MET A 189 -7.07 -6.01 2.53
N LYS A 190 -6.94 -6.18 1.21
CA LYS A 190 -7.10 -7.50 0.57
C LYS A 190 -6.03 -8.47 1.05
N ILE A 191 -4.77 -8.09 1.02
CA ILE A 191 -3.65 -8.95 1.44
C ILE A 191 -3.82 -9.40 2.90
N GLY A 192 -4.11 -8.46 3.80
CA GLY A 192 -4.33 -8.76 5.21
C GLY A 192 -5.51 -9.71 5.44
N ASN A 193 -6.62 -9.49 4.74
CA ASN A 193 -7.80 -10.38 4.84
C ASN A 193 -7.53 -11.76 4.27
N ASP A 194 -6.88 -11.88 3.12
CA ASP A 194 -6.56 -13.18 2.53
C ASP A 194 -5.62 -13.98 3.45
N VAL A 195 -4.55 -13.36 3.95
CA VAL A 195 -3.62 -14.02 4.89
C VAL A 195 -4.36 -14.46 6.16
N ARG A 196 -5.22 -13.61 6.72
CA ARG A 196 -6.02 -13.93 7.90
C ARG A 196 -6.98 -15.11 7.66
N MET A 197 -7.64 -15.14 6.50
CA MET A 197 -8.55 -16.23 6.15
C MET A 197 -7.82 -17.52 5.85
N LEU A 198 -6.72 -17.47 5.09
CA LEU A 198 -5.92 -18.66 4.77
C LEU A 198 -5.30 -19.32 6.02
N SER A 199 -4.99 -18.53 7.06
CA SER A 199 -4.46 -19.03 8.33
C SER A 199 -5.54 -19.40 9.36
N SER A 200 -6.82 -19.20 9.05
CA SER A 200 -7.92 -19.36 9.99
C SER A 200 -8.08 -20.79 10.49
N GLY A 201 -8.44 -20.93 11.75
CA GLY A 201 -8.68 -22.21 12.40
C GLY A 201 -7.67 -22.49 13.51
N PRO A 202 -6.67 -23.36 13.31
CA PRO A 202 -6.28 -24.10 12.11
C PRO A 202 -7.07 -25.40 11.82
N ARG A 203 -7.88 -25.89 12.77
CA ARG A 203 -8.62 -27.14 12.59
C ARG A 203 -10.02 -26.96 12.01
N SER A 204 -10.71 -25.87 12.38
CA SER A 204 -12.11 -25.58 12.02
C SER A 204 -12.24 -24.41 11.03
N GLY A 205 -11.15 -23.96 10.43
CA GLY A 205 -11.12 -22.94 9.42
C GLY A 205 -10.47 -23.40 8.12
N ILE A 206 -9.93 -22.47 7.33
CA ILE A 206 -9.24 -22.78 6.07
C ILE A 206 -7.89 -23.44 6.36
N GLY A 207 -7.05 -22.80 7.15
CA GLY A 207 -5.80 -23.38 7.67
C GLY A 207 -4.75 -23.77 6.63
N GLU A 208 -4.79 -23.19 5.41
CA GLU A 208 -3.86 -23.56 4.32
C GLU A 208 -2.46 -22.95 4.47
N ILE A 209 -2.33 -21.89 5.26
CA ILE A 209 -1.02 -21.32 5.62
C ILE A 209 -0.87 -21.28 7.14
N ILE A 210 0.39 -21.29 7.57
CA ILE A 210 0.81 -21.07 8.95
C ILE A 210 1.48 -19.70 9.01
N ILE A 211 1.12 -18.89 9.99
CA ILE A 211 1.74 -17.60 10.27
C ILE A 211 2.47 -17.67 11.62
N PRO A 212 3.50 -16.81 11.85
CA PRO A 212 4.20 -16.77 13.13
C PRO A 212 3.30 -16.45 14.32
N ASP A 213 3.57 -17.10 15.44
CA ASP A 213 2.97 -16.81 16.73
C ASP A 213 3.72 -15.65 17.37
N ASN A 214 3.10 -14.48 17.47
CA ASN A 214 3.76 -13.30 18.04
C ASN A 214 3.44 -13.10 19.52
N GLU A 215 2.25 -13.51 19.97
CA GLU A 215 1.77 -13.27 21.33
C GLU A 215 0.68 -14.27 21.74
N PRO A 216 0.44 -14.47 23.05
CA PRO A 216 -0.70 -15.22 23.54
C PRO A 216 -2.02 -14.60 23.08
N GLY A 217 -2.85 -15.38 22.40
CA GLY A 217 -4.08 -14.86 21.77
C GLY A 217 -5.32 -14.80 22.65
N SER A 218 -5.29 -15.42 23.86
CA SER A 218 -6.47 -15.50 24.72
C SER A 218 -6.10 -15.73 26.18
N SER A 219 -6.80 -15.04 27.08
CA SER A 219 -6.67 -15.22 28.52
C SER A 219 -7.44 -16.45 29.06
N ILE A 220 -8.41 -16.96 28.29
CA ILE A 220 -9.30 -18.06 28.73
C ILE A 220 -9.24 -19.30 27.83
N MET A 221 -8.61 -19.23 26.66
CA MET A 221 -8.44 -20.34 25.72
C MET A 221 -6.94 -20.64 25.54
N PRO A 222 -6.35 -21.56 26.32
CA PRO A 222 -4.92 -21.87 26.26
C PRO A 222 -4.51 -22.33 24.85
N GLY A 223 -3.39 -21.81 24.34
CA GLY A 223 -2.85 -22.15 23.02
C GLY A 223 -3.55 -21.51 21.82
N LYS A 224 -4.53 -20.62 22.04
CA LYS A 224 -5.13 -19.83 20.96
C LYS A 224 -4.20 -18.67 20.60
N VAL A 225 -3.82 -18.58 19.33
CA VAL A 225 -3.05 -17.47 18.77
C VAL A 225 -3.92 -16.70 17.76
N ASN A 226 -3.89 -15.39 17.81
CA ASN A 226 -4.66 -14.52 16.91
C ASN A 226 -3.78 -14.00 15.77
N PRO A 227 -4.35 -13.73 14.57
CA PRO A 227 -3.64 -13.17 13.44
C PRO A 227 -3.52 -11.64 13.58
N THR A 228 -2.95 -11.14 14.69
CA THR A 228 -2.95 -9.72 15.07
C THR A 228 -2.24 -8.81 14.06
N GLN A 229 -1.21 -9.30 13.38
CA GLN A 229 -0.53 -8.51 12.36
C GLN A 229 -1.40 -8.27 11.12
N PRO A 230 -2.08 -9.28 10.53
CA PRO A 230 -3.11 -9.02 9.52
C PRO A 230 -4.24 -8.09 10.00
N GLU A 231 -4.67 -8.21 11.26
CA GLU A 231 -5.71 -7.34 11.84
C GLU A 231 -5.22 -5.89 11.91
N ALA A 232 -4.02 -5.65 12.42
CA ALA A 232 -3.41 -4.33 12.48
C ALA A 232 -3.28 -3.72 11.07
N LEU A 233 -2.82 -4.49 10.09
CA LEU A 233 -2.70 -4.05 8.70
C LEU A 233 -4.05 -3.60 8.13
N THR A 234 -5.12 -4.35 8.39
CA THR A 234 -6.48 -3.99 7.92
C THR A 234 -7.03 -2.76 8.63
N MET A 235 -6.72 -2.55 9.92
CA MET A 235 -7.08 -1.32 10.66
C MET A 235 -6.38 -0.10 10.09
N VAL A 236 -5.07 -0.21 9.80
CA VAL A 236 -4.30 0.86 9.14
C VAL A 236 -4.90 1.18 7.76
N ALA A 237 -5.24 0.17 6.97
CA ALA A 237 -5.87 0.37 5.67
C ALA A 237 -7.20 1.14 5.80
N ALA A 238 -8.04 0.79 6.76
CA ALA A 238 -9.29 1.49 7.03
C ALA A 238 -9.05 2.97 7.43
N GLN A 239 -8.06 3.23 8.31
CA GLN A 239 -7.70 4.59 8.73
C GLN A 239 -7.23 5.43 7.53
N VAL A 240 -6.38 4.90 6.65
CA VAL A 240 -5.88 5.60 5.46
C VAL A 240 -7.03 5.93 4.49
N ILE A 241 -7.98 5.02 4.31
CA ILE A 241 -9.18 5.27 3.50
C ILE A 241 -10.01 6.41 4.10
N GLY A 242 -10.19 6.44 5.42
CA GLY A 242 -10.88 7.53 6.12
C GLY A 242 -10.16 8.87 5.99
N ASN A 243 -8.84 8.88 6.12
CA ASN A 243 -8.01 10.08 5.93
C ASN A 243 -8.15 10.66 4.51
N ASP A 244 -8.22 9.81 3.48
CA ASP A 244 -8.40 10.25 2.10
C ASP A 244 -9.72 10.99 1.88
N VAL A 245 -10.78 10.59 2.56
CA VAL A 245 -12.06 11.33 2.52
C VAL A 245 -11.88 12.76 3.08
N ALA A 246 -11.18 12.90 4.20
CA ALA A 246 -10.90 14.21 4.79
C ALA A 246 -10.02 15.08 3.87
N VAL A 247 -9.00 14.48 3.23
CA VAL A 247 -8.12 15.18 2.27
C VAL A 247 -8.90 15.64 1.05
N SER A 248 -9.74 14.78 0.48
CA SER A 248 -10.57 15.10 -0.69
C SER A 248 -11.53 16.25 -0.41
N LEU A 249 -12.20 16.25 0.75
CA LEU A 249 -13.08 17.35 1.17
C LEU A 249 -12.29 18.64 1.43
N GLY A 250 -11.11 18.52 2.05
CA GLY A 250 -10.21 19.66 2.24
C GLY A 250 -9.74 20.28 0.94
N GLY A 251 -9.35 19.45 -0.04
CA GLY A 251 -8.96 19.90 -1.38
C GLY A 251 -10.10 20.60 -2.12
N ALA A 252 -11.33 20.09 -2.01
CA ALA A 252 -12.51 20.66 -2.66
C ALA A 252 -12.99 21.99 -2.05
N THR A 253 -12.39 22.47 -0.96
CA THR A 253 -12.89 23.63 -0.20
C THR A 253 -12.05 24.90 -0.39
N GLY A 254 -11.17 24.95 -1.40
CA GLY A 254 -10.44 26.17 -1.76
C GLY A 254 -11.38 27.26 -2.30
N HIS A 255 -11.15 28.52 -1.88
CA HIS A 255 -11.91 29.67 -2.33
C HIS A 255 -10.96 30.76 -2.82
N PHE A 256 -11.18 31.25 -4.04
CA PHE A 256 -10.36 32.26 -4.68
C PHE A 256 -8.87 31.91 -4.65
N GLU A 257 -8.02 32.71 -4.02
CA GLU A 257 -6.56 32.59 -4.07
C GLU A 257 -5.97 31.78 -2.89
N LEU A 258 -6.81 31.17 -2.04
CA LEU A 258 -6.32 30.38 -0.90
C LEU A 258 -7.24 29.21 -0.53
N ASN A 259 -6.64 28.06 -0.34
CA ASN A 259 -7.26 26.97 0.40
C ASN A 259 -6.77 26.99 1.87
N VAL A 260 -7.69 27.16 2.81
CA VAL A 260 -7.37 27.25 4.25
C VAL A 260 -7.31 25.91 4.96
N PHE A 261 -7.67 24.79 4.30
CA PHE A 261 -7.70 23.45 4.86
C PHE A 261 -6.32 22.77 4.89
N LYS A 262 -5.25 23.48 4.59
CA LYS A 262 -3.87 22.97 4.56
C LYS A 262 -3.48 22.17 5.82
N PRO A 263 -3.78 22.61 7.05
CA PRO A 263 -3.43 21.81 8.24
C PRO A 263 -4.13 20.46 8.29
N LEU A 264 -5.41 20.39 7.88
CA LEU A 264 -6.18 19.15 7.79
C LEU A 264 -5.57 18.20 6.75
N ILE A 265 -5.28 18.73 5.56
CA ILE A 265 -4.68 17.96 4.45
C ILE A 265 -3.31 17.42 4.88
N ALA A 266 -2.43 18.28 5.39
CA ALA A 266 -1.10 17.90 5.84
C ALA A 266 -1.13 16.81 6.91
N ALA A 267 -1.95 16.98 7.95
CA ALA A 267 -2.05 16.01 9.04
C ALA A 267 -2.48 14.62 8.54
N ASN A 268 -3.51 14.56 7.70
CA ASN A 268 -4.05 13.29 7.20
C ASN A 268 -3.11 12.61 6.19
N VAL A 269 -2.47 13.37 5.29
CA VAL A 269 -1.50 12.81 4.33
C VAL A 269 -0.27 12.27 5.03
N LEU A 270 0.33 13.04 5.95
CA LEU A 270 1.52 12.63 6.69
C LEU A 270 1.23 11.44 7.61
N GLN A 271 0.07 11.40 8.26
CA GLN A 271 -0.36 10.25 9.05
C GLN A 271 -0.48 9.00 8.18
N SER A 272 -1.16 9.11 7.01
CA SER A 272 -1.33 8.00 6.08
C SER A 272 0.01 7.48 5.57
N ALA A 273 0.91 8.38 5.17
CA ALA A 273 2.26 8.02 4.70
C ALA A 273 3.03 7.21 5.74
N ARG A 274 3.02 7.67 7.00
CA ARG A 274 3.69 7.00 8.11
C ARG A 274 3.06 5.64 8.42
N LEU A 275 1.73 5.61 8.59
CA LEU A 275 1.00 4.38 8.94
C LEU A 275 1.21 3.26 7.91
N ILE A 276 1.17 3.58 6.62
CA ILE A 276 1.44 2.59 5.55
C ILE A 276 2.85 2.04 5.67
N GLY A 277 3.86 2.91 5.78
CA GLY A 277 5.25 2.49 5.88
C GLY A 277 5.50 1.60 7.09
N ASP A 278 5.12 2.07 8.29
CA ASP A 278 5.32 1.35 9.55
C ASP A 278 4.55 0.02 9.58
N ALA A 279 3.31 -0.01 9.08
CA ALA A 279 2.51 -1.23 9.02
C ALA A 279 3.08 -2.26 8.05
N CYS A 280 3.59 -1.84 6.88
CA CYS A 280 4.23 -2.74 5.94
C CYS A 280 5.50 -3.37 6.53
N VAL A 281 6.33 -2.61 7.26
CA VAL A 281 7.50 -3.13 7.95
C VAL A 281 7.09 -4.14 9.03
N SER A 282 6.17 -3.75 9.92
CA SER A 282 5.70 -4.62 11.00
C SER A 282 5.09 -5.92 10.46
N PHE A 283 4.23 -5.82 9.44
CA PHE A 283 3.61 -6.99 8.83
C PHE A 283 4.63 -7.88 8.12
N THR A 284 5.66 -7.31 7.50
CA THR A 284 6.74 -8.08 6.90
C THR A 284 7.49 -8.89 7.95
N ASP A 285 7.99 -8.22 8.99
CA ASP A 285 8.87 -8.83 9.99
C ASP A 285 8.14 -9.84 10.88
N LYS A 286 6.88 -9.53 11.21
CA LYS A 286 6.11 -10.31 12.19
C LYS A 286 5.14 -11.31 11.57
N CYS A 287 4.92 -11.25 10.25
CA CYS A 287 3.97 -12.14 9.59
C CYS A 287 4.49 -12.65 8.25
N ALA A 288 4.63 -11.79 7.22
CA ALA A 288 4.83 -12.21 5.84
C ALA A 288 6.09 -13.04 5.63
N ALA A 289 7.22 -12.67 6.24
CA ALA A 289 8.48 -13.38 6.14
C ALA A 289 8.42 -14.80 6.73
N GLY A 290 7.55 -15.02 7.72
CA GLY A 290 7.38 -16.31 8.40
C GLY A 290 6.22 -17.17 7.90
N ILE A 291 5.51 -16.78 6.84
CA ILE A 291 4.41 -17.58 6.27
C ILE A 291 4.96 -18.90 5.71
N GLU A 292 4.28 -20.01 6.05
CA GLU A 292 4.59 -21.35 5.54
C GLU A 292 3.32 -22.04 5.03
N PRO A 293 3.42 -22.92 4.00
CA PRO A 293 2.29 -23.73 3.55
C PRO A 293 1.95 -24.83 4.55
N ASN A 294 0.68 -25.02 4.84
CA ASN A 294 0.19 -26.17 5.59
C ASN A 294 -0.12 -27.32 4.61
N TYR A 295 0.90 -28.04 4.18
CA TYR A 295 0.79 -29.08 3.16
C TYR A 295 -0.32 -30.11 3.41
N PRO A 296 -0.50 -30.66 4.63
CA PRO A 296 -1.57 -31.64 4.88
C PRO A 296 -2.97 -31.08 4.64
N ILE A 297 -3.19 -29.81 5.01
CA ILE A 297 -4.49 -29.16 4.83
C ILE A 297 -4.71 -28.81 3.36
N ILE A 298 -3.70 -28.24 2.70
CA ILE A 298 -3.75 -27.93 1.26
C ILE A 298 -4.09 -29.19 0.47
N GLN A 299 -3.39 -30.30 0.71
CA GLN A 299 -3.61 -31.57 0.04
C GLN A 299 -5.04 -32.09 0.27
N ARG A 300 -5.50 -32.05 1.53
CA ARG A 300 -6.86 -32.46 1.89
C ARG A 300 -7.92 -31.64 1.17
N HIS A 301 -7.78 -30.32 1.09
CA HIS A 301 -8.72 -29.46 0.40
C HIS A 301 -8.71 -29.73 -1.11
N LEU A 302 -7.53 -29.86 -1.69
CA LEU A 302 -7.38 -30.14 -3.12
C LEU A 302 -8.06 -31.47 -3.49
N GLU A 303 -7.81 -32.53 -2.73
CA GLU A 303 -8.42 -33.85 -2.96
C GLU A 303 -9.94 -33.85 -2.77
N ASN A 304 -10.47 -32.97 -1.91
CA ASN A 304 -11.90 -32.88 -1.68
C ASN A 304 -12.63 -32.00 -2.73
N SER A 305 -11.90 -31.17 -3.48
CA SER A 305 -12.51 -30.31 -4.48
C SER A 305 -13.05 -31.08 -5.67
N LEU A 306 -14.32 -30.84 -6.00
CA LEU A 306 -14.96 -31.40 -7.19
C LEU A 306 -14.57 -30.61 -8.45
N MET A 307 -13.99 -29.43 -8.32
CA MET A 307 -13.64 -28.56 -9.45
C MET A 307 -12.45 -29.08 -10.26
N LEU A 308 -11.79 -30.13 -9.75
CA LEU A 308 -10.78 -30.88 -10.50
C LEU A 308 -11.35 -31.46 -11.80
N VAL A 309 -12.66 -31.73 -11.89
CA VAL A 309 -13.31 -32.22 -13.12
C VAL A 309 -13.24 -31.23 -14.27
N THR A 310 -12.99 -29.96 -14.01
CA THR A 310 -12.86 -28.90 -15.04
C THR A 310 -11.75 -29.24 -16.05
N ALA A 311 -10.70 -29.92 -15.62
CA ALA A 311 -9.62 -30.39 -16.50
C ALA A 311 -10.11 -31.41 -17.55
N LEU A 312 -11.23 -32.08 -17.33
CA LEU A 312 -11.81 -33.02 -18.29
C LEU A 312 -12.59 -32.34 -19.42
N ASN A 313 -12.94 -31.05 -19.29
CA ASN A 313 -13.80 -30.36 -20.25
C ASN A 313 -13.27 -30.43 -21.68
N THR A 314 -11.96 -30.34 -21.86
CA THR A 314 -11.29 -30.42 -23.17
C THR A 314 -11.32 -31.81 -23.80
N HIS A 315 -11.52 -32.85 -22.98
CA HIS A 315 -11.51 -34.25 -23.38
C HIS A 315 -12.92 -34.85 -23.58
N ILE A 316 -13.85 -34.51 -22.69
CA ILE A 316 -15.18 -35.17 -22.67
C ILE A 316 -16.36 -34.17 -22.81
N GLY A 317 -16.08 -32.86 -22.82
CA GLY A 317 -17.04 -31.78 -22.89
C GLY A 317 -17.65 -31.44 -21.52
N TYR A 318 -18.24 -30.23 -21.44
CA TYR A 318 -18.78 -29.63 -20.21
C TYR A 318 -19.86 -30.49 -19.55
N ASP A 319 -20.85 -30.96 -20.31
CA ASP A 319 -22.02 -31.67 -19.77
C ASP A 319 -21.64 -33.00 -19.11
N LYS A 320 -20.69 -33.74 -19.70
CA LYS A 320 -20.20 -34.99 -19.12
C LYS A 320 -19.38 -34.73 -17.85
N ALA A 321 -18.52 -33.71 -17.85
CA ALA A 321 -17.75 -33.31 -16.68
C ALA A 321 -18.69 -32.86 -15.54
N ALA A 322 -19.70 -32.06 -15.83
CA ALA A 322 -20.72 -31.63 -14.86
C ALA A 322 -21.51 -32.83 -14.28
N LYS A 323 -21.84 -33.83 -15.10
CA LYS A 323 -22.51 -35.07 -14.64
C LYS A 323 -21.62 -35.84 -13.67
N ILE A 324 -20.31 -35.95 -13.94
CA ILE A 324 -19.34 -36.57 -13.05
C ILE A 324 -19.27 -35.83 -11.70
N ALA A 325 -19.14 -34.50 -11.72
CA ALA A 325 -19.10 -33.70 -10.49
C ALA A 325 -20.36 -33.91 -9.64
N LYS A 326 -21.55 -33.78 -10.24
CA LYS A 326 -22.85 -33.98 -9.54
C LYS A 326 -22.99 -35.40 -9.00
N THR A 327 -22.51 -36.40 -9.72
CA THR A 327 -22.55 -37.80 -9.27
C THR A 327 -21.60 -38.02 -8.10
N ALA A 328 -20.36 -37.51 -8.17
CA ALA A 328 -19.39 -37.60 -7.10
C ALA A 328 -19.90 -36.88 -5.83
N GLN A 329 -20.51 -35.70 -5.96
CA GLN A 329 -21.16 -34.97 -4.87
C GLN A 329 -22.22 -35.82 -4.18
N ARG A 330 -23.16 -36.41 -4.96
CA ARG A 330 -24.27 -37.24 -4.43
C ARG A 330 -23.77 -38.50 -3.71
N LEU A 331 -22.73 -39.14 -4.26
CA LEU A 331 -22.17 -40.34 -3.70
C LEU A 331 -21.17 -40.09 -2.57
N ARG A 332 -20.86 -38.84 -2.24
CA ARG A 332 -19.80 -38.42 -1.32
C ARG A 332 -18.45 -39.10 -1.64
N ARG A 333 -18.17 -39.31 -2.92
CA ARG A 333 -16.93 -39.91 -3.42
C ARG A 333 -16.00 -38.84 -3.99
N ARG A 334 -14.70 -39.02 -3.81
CA ARG A 334 -13.66 -38.14 -4.39
C ARG A 334 -13.39 -38.54 -5.83
N PRO A 335 -13.31 -37.61 -6.80
CA PRO A 335 -12.81 -37.95 -8.13
C PRO A 335 -11.31 -38.30 -8.05
N LYS A 336 -10.90 -39.46 -8.56
CA LYS A 336 -9.48 -39.88 -8.63
C LYS A 336 -8.76 -39.16 -9.80
N LEU A 337 -8.65 -37.83 -9.75
CA LEU A 337 -8.11 -37.02 -10.87
C LEU A 337 -6.73 -36.40 -10.58
N MET A 338 -6.19 -36.60 -9.37
CA MET A 338 -4.91 -35.98 -8.93
C MET A 338 -3.72 -36.21 -9.88
N PRO A 339 -3.46 -37.44 -10.41
CA PRO A 339 -2.32 -37.66 -11.28
C PRO A 339 -2.39 -36.85 -12.60
N LEU A 340 -3.59 -36.67 -13.13
CA LEU A 340 -3.79 -35.90 -14.36
C LEU A 340 -3.60 -34.39 -14.14
N LEU A 341 -4.02 -33.90 -12.97
CA LEU A 341 -3.88 -32.49 -12.62
C LEU A 341 -2.44 -32.07 -12.35
N MET A 342 -1.66 -32.91 -11.66
CA MET A 342 -0.25 -32.65 -11.46
C MET A 342 0.52 -32.55 -12.77
N GLN A 343 0.10 -33.28 -13.81
CA GLN A 343 0.66 -33.17 -15.15
C GLN A 343 0.23 -31.86 -15.86
N LEU A 344 -0.99 -31.40 -15.63
CA LEU A 344 -1.52 -30.18 -16.27
C LEU A 344 -1.06 -28.87 -15.60
N THR A 345 -0.78 -28.88 -14.30
CA THR A 345 -0.32 -27.69 -13.55
C THR A 345 1.21 -27.51 -13.56
N ALA A 346 1.98 -28.56 -13.87
CA ALA A 346 3.44 -28.49 -14.01
C ALA A 346 3.90 -27.74 -15.27
N PHE A 347 2.98 -27.43 -16.20
CA PHE A 347 3.29 -26.72 -17.44
C PHE A 347 2.56 -25.38 -17.48
N GLY A 348 3.35 -24.29 -17.47
CA GLY A 348 2.86 -22.96 -17.80
C GLY A 348 2.15 -22.94 -19.18
N PRO A 349 1.44 -21.87 -19.53
CA PRO A 349 0.68 -21.79 -20.76
C PRO A 349 1.62 -21.96 -21.98
N GLY A 350 1.64 -23.14 -22.59
CA GLY A 350 2.37 -23.39 -23.84
C GLY A 350 2.97 -24.77 -24.12
N VAL A 351 2.96 -25.73 -23.18
CA VAL A 351 3.57 -27.05 -23.45
C VAL A 351 2.55 -28.17 -23.27
N VAL A 352 1.93 -28.58 -24.35
CA VAL A 352 1.14 -29.82 -24.45
C VAL A 352 2.08 -30.94 -24.93
N THR A 353 2.60 -31.75 -24.01
CA THR A 353 3.22 -33.02 -24.41
C THR A 353 2.14 -34.09 -24.59
N LYS A 354 2.07 -34.66 -25.78
CA LYS A 354 1.22 -35.83 -26.08
C LYS A 354 1.70 -37.04 -25.29
N THR A 355 1.05 -37.32 -24.16
CA THR A 355 1.14 -38.64 -23.52
C THR A 355 -0.15 -39.39 -23.81
N THR A 356 -0.03 -40.43 -24.65
CA THR A 356 -1.07 -41.37 -25.04
C THR A 356 -1.35 -42.33 -23.87
N GLN A 357 -2.21 -41.92 -22.92
CA GLN A 357 -2.94 -42.86 -22.05
C GLN A 357 -4.43 -42.64 -22.29
N ASN A 358 -5.10 -43.72 -22.63
CA ASN A 358 -6.52 -43.72 -22.96
C ASN A 358 -7.36 -43.33 -21.74
N PRO A 359 -8.13 -42.22 -21.77
CA PRO A 359 -8.92 -41.74 -20.66
C PRO A 359 -10.00 -42.70 -20.18
N ALA A 360 -10.37 -43.68 -20.99
CA ALA A 360 -11.43 -44.64 -20.64
C ALA A 360 -11.09 -45.58 -19.46
N ASN A 361 -9.81 -45.78 -19.18
CA ASN A 361 -9.37 -46.69 -18.09
C ASN A 361 -9.27 -45.99 -16.70
N MET A 362 -9.56 -44.71 -16.58
CA MET A 362 -9.53 -43.95 -15.33
C MET A 362 -10.88 -43.90 -14.60
N ILE A 363 -11.91 -44.50 -15.17
CA ILE A 363 -13.28 -44.53 -14.60
C ILE A 363 -13.62 -45.99 -14.30
N GLN A 364 -12.95 -46.57 -13.28
CA GLN A 364 -13.46 -47.78 -12.64
C GLN A 364 -13.87 -47.48 -11.20
N PRO A 365 -14.96 -48.15 -10.71
CA PRO A 365 -15.72 -47.76 -9.50
C PRO A 365 -14.91 -47.80 -8.20
#